data_240a620458942fc46f0473bb8c585eed
#
_entry.id   240a620458942fc46f0473bb8c585eed
#
_cell.length_a   1.000
_cell.length_b   1.000
_cell.length_c   1.000
_cell.angle_alpha   90.00
_cell.angle_beta   90.00
_cell.angle_gamma   90.00
#
_symmetry.space_group_name_H-M   'P 1'
#
loop_
_entity.id
_entity.type
_entity.pdbx_description
1 polymer ?
#
loop_
_entity_poly.entity_id
_entity_poly.type
_entity_poly.pdbx_seq_one_letter_code
_entity_poly.pdbx_strand_id
1 'polypeptide(L)'
;MRRRLQILAAVLAVVAMAPSAALAEALAVPIDQGLRVSLPPGTQSVLIGNPEVADISVLDSHNAVIMGRTYGVTNLMVIDARGRTLVDRQVVVSSAEINRVTVYRGSLTGPHTENYACSPRCERTPMPGENQVDYQNYGAGYNDYEKRATEARKTGANTRVDP
;
A
#
# COMPACT_ATOMS: atom_id res chain seq x y z
N MET A 1 -60.14 13.45 7.11
CA MET A 1 -58.93 13.04 7.86
C MET A 1 -58.21 11.82 7.26
N ARG A 2 -58.90 10.72 6.92
CA ARG A 2 -58.27 9.49 6.34
C ARG A 2 -57.44 9.68 5.06
N ARG A 3 -57.89 10.50 4.09
CA ARG A 3 -57.15 10.78 2.84
C ARG A 3 -55.82 11.51 3.06
N ARG A 4 -55.77 12.45 4.02
CA ARG A 4 -54.53 13.17 4.35
C ARG A 4 -53.50 12.26 5.03
N LEU A 5 -53.99 11.32 5.85
CA LEU A 5 -53.14 10.32 6.50
C LEU A 5 -52.54 9.32 5.49
N GLN A 6 -53.30 8.94 4.47
CA GLN A 6 -52.82 8.05 3.39
C GLN A 6 -51.77 8.72 2.49
N ILE A 7 -51.91 10.02 2.22
CA ILE A 7 -50.92 10.77 1.42
C ILE A 7 -49.63 10.95 2.22
N LEU A 8 -49.70 11.22 3.52
CA LEU A 8 -48.53 11.30 4.39
C LEU A 8 -47.80 9.96 4.52
N ALA A 9 -48.49 8.84 4.60
CA ALA A 9 -47.90 7.51 4.63
C ALA A 9 -47.22 7.13 3.30
N ALA A 10 -47.81 7.53 2.15
CA ALA A 10 -47.21 7.28 0.83
C ALA A 10 -45.93 8.10 0.60
N VAL A 11 -45.91 9.35 1.06
CA VAL A 11 -44.70 10.21 0.94
C VAL A 11 -43.59 9.70 1.85
N LEU A 12 -43.90 9.21 3.05
CA LEU A 12 -42.91 8.64 3.95
C LEU A 12 -42.27 7.35 3.40
N ALA A 13 -43.04 6.53 2.67
CA ALA A 13 -42.55 5.28 2.05
C ALA A 13 -41.61 5.54 0.87
N VAL A 14 -41.78 6.61 0.13
CA VAL A 14 -40.91 6.97 -1.00
C VAL A 14 -39.53 7.46 -0.55
N VAL A 15 -39.46 8.15 0.59
CA VAL A 15 -38.20 8.63 1.18
C VAL A 15 -37.32 7.48 1.68
N ALA A 16 -37.92 6.37 2.12
CA ALA A 16 -37.18 5.21 2.62
C ALA A 16 -36.48 4.37 1.51
N MET A 17 -36.77 4.62 0.24
CA MET A 17 -36.18 3.92 -0.91
C MET A 17 -35.01 4.66 -1.60
N ALA A 18 -34.44 5.68 -0.94
CA ALA A 18 -33.24 6.32 -1.48
C ALA A 18 -32.11 5.29 -1.59
N PRO A 19 -31.53 5.05 -2.79
CA PRO A 19 -30.42 4.13 -2.92
C PRO A 19 -29.26 4.67 -2.08
N SER A 20 -28.77 3.87 -1.13
CA SER A 20 -27.52 4.13 -0.45
C SER A 20 -26.42 4.13 -1.52
N ALA A 21 -25.84 5.28 -1.83
CA ALA A 21 -24.63 5.33 -2.65
C ALA A 21 -23.54 4.56 -1.87
N ALA A 22 -23.28 3.32 -2.29
CA ALA A 22 -22.15 2.56 -1.79
C ALA A 22 -20.88 3.30 -2.24
N LEU A 23 -20.25 4.02 -1.32
CA LEU A 23 -18.93 4.55 -1.53
C LEU A 23 -18.01 3.36 -1.77
N ALA A 24 -17.44 3.24 -2.94
CA ALA A 24 -16.43 2.22 -3.23
C ALA A 24 -15.24 2.49 -2.30
N GLU A 25 -15.07 1.64 -1.30
CA GLU A 25 -13.99 1.76 -0.32
C GLU A 25 -12.65 1.59 -1.05
N ALA A 26 -11.76 2.58 -0.90
CA ALA A 26 -10.42 2.53 -1.45
C ALA A 26 -9.60 1.42 -0.77
N LEU A 27 -8.77 0.74 -1.54
CA LEU A 27 -7.81 -0.23 -1.01
C LEU A 27 -6.61 0.53 -0.45
N ALA A 28 -6.46 0.55 0.86
CA ALA A 28 -5.27 1.10 1.51
C ALA A 28 -4.16 0.04 1.51
N VAL A 29 -3.06 0.35 0.84
CA VAL A 29 -1.87 -0.52 0.75
C VAL A 29 -0.71 0.21 1.42
N PRO A 30 -0.11 -0.35 2.49
CA PRO A 30 1.07 0.25 3.06
C PRO A 30 2.26 0.18 2.10
N ILE A 31 3.10 1.23 2.08
CA ILE A 31 4.34 1.21 1.30
C ILE A 31 5.24 0.05 1.75
N ASP A 32 5.94 -0.58 0.80
CA ASP A 32 6.82 -1.74 1.01
C ASP A 32 6.12 -2.98 1.57
N GLN A 33 4.78 -3.02 1.54
CA GLN A 33 4.00 -4.16 2.00
C GLN A 33 3.08 -4.69 0.91
N GLY A 34 2.76 -5.98 1.03
CA GLY A 34 1.82 -6.68 0.16
C GLY A 34 0.43 -6.81 0.78
N LEU A 35 -0.60 -6.40 0.06
CA LEU A 35 -2.00 -6.62 0.40
C LEU A 35 -2.59 -7.71 -0.49
N ARG A 36 -3.06 -8.80 0.12
CA ARG A 36 -3.77 -9.85 -0.62
C ARG A 36 -5.18 -9.38 -0.98
N VAL A 37 -5.55 -9.57 -2.24
CA VAL A 37 -6.88 -9.27 -2.77
C VAL A 37 -7.48 -10.48 -3.45
N SER A 38 -8.80 -10.66 -3.31
CA SER A 38 -9.54 -11.71 -4.00
C SER A 38 -9.99 -11.22 -5.37
N LEU A 39 -9.81 -12.07 -6.37
CA LEU A 39 -10.25 -11.84 -7.74
C LEU A 39 -11.62 -12.47 -7.97
N PRO A 40 -12.57 -11.79 -8.64
CA PRO A 40 -13.86 -12.33 -8.96
C PRO A 40 -13.76 -13.48 -9.99
N PRO A 41 -14.72 -14.41 -10.00
CA PRO A 41 -14.79 -15.46 -11.02
C PRO A 41 -14.87 -14.86 -12.43
N GLY A 42 -14.17 -15.47 -13.38
CA GLY A 42 -14.14 -14.99 -14.78
C GLY A 42 -13.08 -13.93 -15.04
N THR A 43 -12.20 -13.63 -14.07
CA THR A 43 -11.05 -12.77 -14.27
C THR A 43 -10.14 -13.30 -15.38
N GLN A 44 -9.87 -12.47 -16.39
CA GLN A 44 -8.92 -12.75 -17.45
C GLN A 44 -7.65 -11.91 -17.32
N SER A 45 -7.80 -10.64 -16.97
CA SER A 45 -6.69 -9.69 -16.84
C SER A 45 -6.85 -8.85 -15.59
N VAL A 46 -5.72 -8.53 -14.98
CA VAL A 46 -5.63 -7.66 -13.79
C VAL A 46 -4.59 -6.60 -14.08
N LEU A 47 -4.94 -5.33 -13.88
CA LEU A 47 -4.09 -4.19 -14.21
C LEU A 47 -4.06 -3.19 -13.05
N ILE A 48 -2.91 -2.57 -12.89
CA ILE A 48 -2.70 -1.37 -12.05
C ILE A 48 -2.51 -0.17 -12.99
N GLY A 49 -3.21 0.92 -12.72
CA GLY A 49 -3.16 2.13 -13.55
C GLY A 49 -1.80 2.81 -13.56
N ASN A 50 -1.12 2.88 -12.42
CA ASN A 50 0.24 3.42 -12.31
C ASN A 50 1.16 2.43 -11.58
N PRO A 51 2.07 1.74 -12.31
CA PRO A 51 2.98 0.75 -11.73
C PRO A 51 4.10 1.37 -10.87
N GLU A 52 4.31 2.68 -10.92
CA GLU A 52 5.23 3.37 -10.01
C GLU A 52 4.66 3.50 -8.61
N VAL A 53 3.34 3.61 -8.47
CA VAL A 53 2.65 3.73 -7.18
C VAL A 53 2.45 2.36 -6.55
N ALA A 54 1.94 1.41 -7.30
CA ALA A 54 1.71 0.05 -6.83
C ALA A 54 1.95 -0.96 -7.95
N ASP A 55 2.30 -2.18 -7.57
CA ASP A 55 2.46 -3.31 -8.47
C ASP A 55 1.49 -4.43 -8.08
N ILE A 56 1.17 -5.32 -9.02
CA ILE A 56 0.29 -6.46 -8.75
C ILE A 56 0.89 -7.76 -9.24
N SER A 57 0.86 -8.77 -8.39
CA SER A 57 1.27 -10.13 -8.71
C SER A 57 0.07 -11.07 -8.57
N VAL A 58 -0.34 -11.70 -9.66
CA VAL A 58 -1.41 -12.70 -9.67
C VAL A 58 -0.84 -14.03 -9.20
N LEU A 59 -1.40 -14.58 -8.12
CA LEU A 59 -0.97 -15.86 -7.54
C LEU A 59 -1.71 -17.02 -8.17
N ASP A 60 -3.01 -16.87 -8.34
CA ASP A 60 -3.92 -17.86 -8.93
C ASP A 60 -5.18 -17.19 -9.51
N SER A 61 -6.13 -17.96 -10.03
CA SER A 61 -7.36 -17.44 -10.63
C SER A 61 -8.28 -16.67 -9.67
N HIS A 62 -8.02 -16.72 -8.37
CA HIS A 62 -8.87 -16.13 -7.34
C HIS A 62 -8.11 -15.15 -6.41
N ASN A 63 -6.80 -15.10 -6.51
CA ASN A 63 -5.96 -14.35 -5.59
C ASN A 63 -4.86 -13.58 -6.31
N ALA A 64 -4.67 -12.35 -5.88
CA ALA A 64 -3.52 -11.53 -6.24
C ALA A 64 -2.95 -10.81 -5.02
N VAL A 65 -1.75 -10.29 -5.13
CA VAL A 65 -1.10 -9.44 -4.12
C VAL A 65 -0.76 -8.10 -4.76
N ILE A 66 -1.24 -7.03 -4.15
CA ILE A 66 -0.86 -5.66 -4.51
C ILE A 66 0.29 -5.25 -3.60
N MET A 67 1.37 -4.74 -4.16
CA MET A 67 2.53 -4.22 -3.43
C MET A 67 2.60 -2.70 -3.58
N GLY A 68 2.62 -1.97 -2.47
CA GLY A 68 2.85 -0.52 -2.45
C GLY A 68 4.31 -0.20 -2.75
N ARG A 69 4.59 0.63 -3.77
CA ARG A 69 5.95 1.01 -4.18
C ARG A 69 6.32 2.43 -3.78
N THR A 70 5.43 3.37 -4.09
CA THR A 70 5.60 4.79 -3.74
C THR A 70 4.29 5.36 -3.25
N TYR A 71 4.37 6.42 -2.43
CA TYR A 71 3.17 7.13 -1.99
C TYR A 71 2.37 7.67 -3.16
N GLY A 72 1.06 7.49 -3.12
CA GLY A 72 0.20 8.01 -4.17
C GLY A 72 -1.12 7.28 -4.28
N VAL A 73 -1.84 7.60 -5.33
CA VAL A 73 -3.15 7.04 -5.63
C VAL A 73 -3.13 6.48 -7.05
N THR A 74 -3.62 5.27 -7.20
CA THR A 74 -3.82 4.61 -8.49
C THR A 74 -5.15 3.84 -8.46
N ASN A 75 -5.41 2.99 -9.44
CA ASN A 75 -6.56 2.10 -9.43
C ASN A 75 -6.18 0.68 -9.84
N LEU A 76 -6.97 -0.27 -9.32
CA LEU A 76 -6.96 -1.67 -9.70
C LEU A 76 -8.13 -1.93 -10.65
N MET A 77 -7.85 -2.46 -11.84
CA MET A 77 -8.85 -2.89 -12.80
C MET A 77 -8.77 -4.39 -13.02
N VAL A 78 -9.91 -5.06 -12.93
CA VAL A 78 -10.06 -6.49 -13.24
C VAL A 78 -11.01 -6.64 -14.41
N ILE A 79 -10.61 -7.38 -15.45
CA ILE A 79 -11.29 -7.45 -16.72
C ILE A 79 -11.57 -8.92 -17.06
N ASP A 80 -12.76 -9.20 -17.60
CA ASP A 80 -13.15 -10.54 -18.09
C ASP A 80 -12.66 -10.81 -19.53
N ALA A 81 -12.89 -12.05 -20.02
CA ALA A 81 -12.52 -12.47 -21.37
C ALA A 81 -13.29 -11.73 -22.50
N ARG A 82 -14.35 -11.00 -22.18
CA ARG A 82 -15.12 -10.18 -23.11
C ARG A 82 -14.73 -8.71 -23.07
N GLY A 83 -13.70 -8.35 -22.29
CA GLY A 83 -13.25 -6.97 -22.12
C GLY A 83 -14.13 -6.14 -21.17
N ARG A 84 -15.02 -6.74 -20.39
CA ARG A 84 -15.86 -6.02 -19.43
C ARG A 84 -15.09 -5.86 -18.11
N THR A 85 -15.16 -4.68 -17.53
CA THR A 85 -14.60 -4.43 -16.19
C THR A 85 -15.44 -5.11 -15.12
N LEU A 86 -14.84 -6.03 -14.39
CA LEU A 86 -15.45 -6.72 -13.25
C LEU A 86 -15.23 -5.94 -11.95
N VAL A 87 -14.06 -5.30 -11.80
CA VAL A 87 -13.69 -4.48 -10.65
C VAL A 87 -12.94 -3.27 -11.15
N ASP A 88 -13.26 -2.11 -10.60
CA ASP A 88 -12.47 -0.89 -10.67
C ASP A 88 -12.47 -0.26 -9.27
N ARG A 89 -11.31 -0.30 -8.60
CA ARG A 89 -11.17 0.18 -7.23
C ARG A 89 -9.96 1.07 -7.10
N GLN A 90 -10.12 2.16 -6.39
CA GLN A 90 -9.01 3.03 -6.04
C GLN A 90 -8.04 2.31 -5.10
N VAL A 91 -6.75 2.46 -5.35
CA VAL A 91 -5.64 1.97 -4.52
C VAL A 91 -4.90 3.20 -4.00
N VAL A 92 -4.78 3.30 -2.69
CA VAL A 92 -4.06 4.37 -2.01
C VAL A 92 -2.86 3.78 -1.30
N VAL A 93 -1.67 4.15 -1.75
CA VAL A 93 -0.43 3.76 -1.07
C VAL A 93 -0.05 4.83 -0.06
N SER A 94 0.01 4.43 1.20
CA SER A 94 0.30 5.31 2.33
C SER A 94 1.35 4.69 3.27
N SER A 95 1.79 5.43 4.28
CA SER A 95 2.69 4.87 5.29
C SER A 95 2.00 3.77 6.10
N ALA A 96 2.75 2.72 6.45
CA ALA A 96 2.30 1.76 7.45
C ALA A 96 2.28 2.47 8.83
N GLU A 97 1.11 2.52 9.46
CA GLU A 97 0.96 3.21 10.77
C GLU A 97 1.46 2.37 11.95
N ILE A 98 1.64 1.06 11.76
CA ILE A 98 1.95 0.14 12.84
C ILE A 98 3.44 0.23 13.20
N ASN A 99 3.72 0.49 14.48
CA ASN A 99 5.07 0.51 15.08
C ASN A 99 6.03 1.58 14.49
N ARG A 100 5.51 2.67 13.93
CA ARG A 100 6.34 3.77 13.44
C ARG A 100 6.32 4.95 14.41
N VAL A 101 7.50 5.50 14.67
CA VAL A 101 7.70 6.73 15.41
C VAL A 101 8.34 7.75 14.47
N THR A 102 7.66 8.87 14.27
CA THR A 102 8.18 10.01 13.51
C THR A 102 8.61 11.10 14.48
N VAL A 103 9.87 11.47 14.39
CA VAL A 103 10.48 12.53 15.23
C VAL A 103 10.61 13.79 14.38
N TYR A 104 10.00 14.87 14.82
CA TYR A 104 10.14 16.20 14.22
C TYR A 104 11.15 17.01 15.02
N ARG A 105 12.22 17.46 14.37
CA ARG A 105 13.23 18.33 14.97
C ARG A 105 13.23 19.68 14.29
N GLY A 106 13.20 20.75 15.07
CA GLY A 106 13.45 22.10 14.59
C GLY A 106 14.94 22.29 14.28
N SER A 107 15.25 22.86 13.12
CA SER A 107 16.60 23.24 12.72
C SER A 107 16.57 24.64 12.11
N LEU A 108 17.71 25.34 12.15
CA LEU A 108 17.88 26.64 11.48
C LEU A 108 17.76 26.54 9.97
N THR A 109 17.91 25.33 9.39
CA THR A 109 17.80 25.03 7.97
C THR A 109 16.42 24.50 7.56
N GLY A 110 15.45 24.43 8.50
CA GLY A 110 14.09 23.95 8.26
C GLY A 110 13.71 22.75 9.15
N PRO A 111 12.46 22.29 9.07
CA PRO A 111 12.02 21.14 9.83
C PRO A 111 12.73 19.88 9.36
N HIS A 112 13.24 19.12 10.32
CA HIS A 112 13.91 17.85 10.09
C HIS A 112 13.00 16.72 10.60
N THR A 113 12.77 15.73 9.78
CA THR A 113 11.91 14.59 10.09
C THR A 113 12.72 13.32 10.06
N GLU A 114 12.64 12.51 11.10
CA GLU A 114 13.27 11.19 11.18
C GLU A 114 12.22 10.12 11.47
N ASN A 115 12.27 8.99 10.76
CA ASN A 115 11.36 7.88 10.97
C ASN A 115 12.08 6.65 11.56
N TYR A 116 11.40 5.98 12.47
CA TYR A 116 11.86 4.79 13.16
C TYR A 116 10.78 3.71 13.12
N ALA A 117 11.17 2.46 12.85
CA ALA A 117 10.36 1.28 13.08
C ALA A 117 10.72 0.67 14.43
N CYS A 118 9.73 0.39 15.28
CA CYS A 118 9.92 -0.03 16.65
C CYS A 118 9.28 -1.40 16.93
N SER A 119 10.10 -2.46 17.25
CA SER A 119 9.59 -3.77 17.66
C SER A 119 10.72 -4.68 18.20
N PRO A 120 10.98 -4.81 19.49
CA PRO A 120 10.73 -3.90 20.61
C PRO A 120 11.69 -2.69 20.63
N ARG A 121 12.80 -2.74 19.90
CA ARG A 121 13.72 -1.60 19.74
C ARG A 121 13.37 -0.81 18.50
N CYS A 122 13.71 0.47 18.51
CA CYS A 122 13.49 1.35 17.39
C CYS A 122 14.74 1.39 16.51
N GLU A 123 14.55 1.00 15.25
CA GLU A 123 15.58 1.07 14.21
C GLU A 123 15.23 2.19 13.23
N ARG A 124 16.20 2.96 12.79
CA ARG A 124 15.97 4.02 11.83
C ARG A 124 15.52 3.43 10.50
N THR A 125 14.40 3.93 10.00
CA THR A 125 13.80 3.49 8.73
C THR A 125 13.51 4.72 7.89
N PRO A 126 14.50 5.24 7.12
CA PRO A 126 14.33 6.44 6.33
C PRO A 126 13.21 6.29 5.31
N MET A 127 12.44 7.37 5.13
CA MET A 127 11.29 7.40 4.25
C MET A 127 11.45 8.49 3.19
N PRO A 128 10.84 8.33 2.01
CA PRO A 128 10.75 9.40 1.03
C PRO A 128 10.15 10.67 1.65
N GLY A 129 10.80 11.82 1.47
CA GLY A 129 10.39 13.10 2.06
C GLY A 129 11.17 13.52 3.31
N GLU A 130 12.06 12.69 3.83
CA GLU A 130 13.05 13.09 4.83
C GLU A 130 14.12 14.01 4.23
N ASN A 131 14.98 14.59 5.10
CA ASN A 131 16.13 15.37 4.64
C ASN A 131 17.00 14.55 3.68
N GLN A 132 17.24 15.08 2.48
CA GLN A 132 17.93 14.35 1.42
C GLN A 132 19.36 13.95 1.80
N VAL A 133 20.07 14.79 2.56
CA VAL A 133 21.46 14.50 3.00
C VAL A 133 21.48 13.31 3.95
N ASP A 134 20.56 13.26 4.91
CA ASP A 134 20.46 12.16 5.87
C ASP A 134 20.01 10.86 5.20
N TYR A 135 19.07 10.96 4.26
CA TYR A 135 18.63 9.82 3.46
C TYR A 135 19.79 9.22 2.64
N GLN A 136 20.59 10.07 1.99
CA GLN A 136 21.76 9.64 1.22
C GLN A 136 22.87 9.04 2.11
N ASN A 137 23.17 9.67 3.25
CA ASN A 137 24.15 9.16 4.20
C ASN A 137 23.75 7.79 4.78
N TYR A 138 22.48 7.60 5.09
CA TYR A 138 21.96 6.31 5.53
C TYR A 138 22.11 5.25 4.44
N GLY A 139 21.71 5.56 3.20
CA GLY A 139 21.86 4.66 2.04
C GLY A 139 23.30 4.29 1.77
N ALA A 140 24.23 5.25 1.87
CA ALA A 140 25.66 4.98 1.71
C ALA A 140 26.19 4.02 2.79
N GLY A 141 25.81 4.22 4.05
CA GLY A 141 26.17 3.31 5.14
C GLY A 141 25.62 1.89 4.98
N TYR A 142 24.38 1.78 4.52
CA TYR A 142 23.76 0.49 4.23
C TYR A 142 24.47 -0.25 3.08
N ASN A 143 24.79 0.43 1.99
CA ASN A 143 25.52 -0.13 0.86
C ASN A 143 26.92 -0.62 1.26
N ASP A 144 27.63 0.09 2.14
CA ASP A 144 28.92 -0.32 2.67
C ASP A 144 28.81 -1.59 3.54
N TYR A 145 27.77 -1.65 4.39
CA TYR A 145 27.47 -2.85 5.17
C TYR A 145 27.19 -4.06 4.27
N GLU A 146 26.37 -3.90 3.23
CA GLU A 146 26.01 -4.98 2.30
C GLU A 146 27.23 -5.49 1.52
N LYS A 147 28.11 -4.60 1.08
CA LYS A 147 29.38 -4.98 0.44
C LYS A 147 30.24 -5.84 1.37
N ARG A 148 30.44 -5.39 2.61
CA ARG A 148 31.22 -6.16 3.62
C ARG A 148 30.57 -7.52 3.93
N ALA A 149 29.25 -7.60 4.03
CA ALA A 149 28.53 -8.84 4.26
C ALA A 149 28.68 -9.82 3.08
N THR A 150 28.68 -9.29 1.86
CA THR A 150 28.88 -10.09 0.64
C THR A 150 30.31 -10.61 0.53
N GLU A 151 31.29 -9.80 0.86
CA GLU A 151 32.73 -10.21 0.89
C GLU A 151 32.97 -11.28 1.96
N ALA A 152 32.39 -11.12 3.14
CA ALA A 152 32.48 -12.10 4.22
C ALA A 152 31.87 -13.47 3.81
N ARG A 153 30.76 -13.46 3.07
CA ARG A 153 30.18 -14.70 2.53
C ARG A 153 31.10 -15.38 1.52
N LYS A 154 31.74 -14.63 0.64
CA LYS A 154 32.71 -15.18 -0.34
C LYS A 154 33.90 -15.81 0.37
N THR A 155 34.45 -15.16 1.39
CA THR A 155 35.57 -15.66 2.18
C THR A 155 35.17 -16.90 2.98
N GLY A 156 33.98 -16.89 3.62
CA GLY A 156 33.48 -18.05 4.37
C GLY A 156 33.15 -19.27 3.50
N ALA A 157 32.74 -19.07 2.26
CA ALA A 157 32.51 -20.17 1.31
C ALA A 157 33.83 -20.87 0.90
N ASN A 158 34.93 -20.12 0.88
CA ASN A 158 36.27 -20.69 0.57
C ASN A 158 36.91 -21.45 1.74
N THR A 159 36.33 -21.37 2.94
CA THR A 159 36.84 -22.04 4.16
C THR A 159 36.11 -23.37 4.47
N ARG A 160 35.27 -23.86 3.54
CA ARG A 160 34.70 -25.20 3.67
C ARG A 160 35.81 -26.24 3.53
N VAL A 161 36.18 -26.81 4.67
CA VAL A 161 37.02 -27.99 4.70
C VAL A 161 36.14 -29.16 4.25
N ASP A 162 36.45 -29.74 3.08
CA ASP A 162 35.85 -30.99 2.65
C ASP A 162 36.21 -32.09 3.64
N PRO A 163 35.24 -32.97 4.03
CA PRO A 163 35.47 -34.03 4.97
C PRO A 163 36.34 -35.17 4.45
#